data_77cb5995d4979aef55acd273054f960a
#
_entry.id   77cb5995d4979aef55acd273054f960a
#
_cell.length_a   1.000
_cell.length_b   1.000
_cell.length_c   1.000
_cell.angle_alpha   90.00
_cell.angle_beta   90.00
_cell.angle_gamma   90.00
#
_symmetry.space_group_name_H-M   'P 1'
#
loop_
_entity.id
_entity.type
_entity.pdbx_description
1 polymer ?
#
loop_
_entity_poly.entity_id
_entity_poly.type
_entity_poly.pdbx_seq_one_letter_code
_entity_poly.pdbx_strand_id
1 'polypeptide(L)'
;MKVLKTLLILVFILGLLGCDEEPKIANTVSTFYFIRHAEKDRSNPENIDPELNQKGLGRAMHWAEILNDVAVDAIYSTDYERTQMTAAPTAVKKNITVQYYDPESIDIEQFKADNINKRVLVVGHSNTTPDFVNKMIGKEKYQQIDDLENGSLFIVEIVNGIATDIRLNFNCNCPD
;
A
#
# COMPACT_ATOMS: atom_id res chain seq x y z
N MET A 1 -2.79 47.43 52.66
CA MET A 1 -3.78 47.31 51.59
C MET A 1 -3.22 47.49 50.18
N LYS A 2 -2.31 48.41 49.90
CA LYS A 2 -1.72 48.62 48.56
C LYS A 2 -0.85 47.42 48.08
N VAL A 3 -0.03 46.84 48.96
CA VAL A 3 0.87 45.71 48.63
C VAL A 3 0.10 44.45 48.31
N LEU A 4 -1.00 44.18 49.02
CA LEU A 4 -1.85 42.99 48.77
C LEU A 4 -2.56 43.07 47.39
N LYS A 5 -2.99 44.27 46.96
CA LYS A 5 -3.59 44.46 45.61
C LYS A 5 -2.56 44.29 44.51
N THR A 6 -1.31 44.73 44.70
CA THR A 6 -0.24 44.57 43.71
C THR A 6 0.15 43.08 43.54
N LEU A 7 0.17 42.32 44.64
CA LEU A 7 0.47 40.88 44.60
C LEU A 7 -0.63 40.10 43.89
N LEU A 8 -1.91 40.44 44.10
CA LEU A 8 -3.04 39.81 43.41
C LEU A 8 -3.05 40.05 41.89
N ILE A 9 -2.65 41.24 41.44
CA ILE A 9 -2.53 41.59 40.02
C ILE A 9 -1.37 40.83 39.38
N LEU A 10 -0.25 40.65 40.08
CA LEU A 10 0.91 39.91 39.57
C LEU A 10 0.59 38.41 39.37
N VAL A 11 -0.15 37.79 40.30
CA VAL A 11 -0.57 36.40 40.21
C VAL A 11 -1.58 36.19 39.04
N PHE A 12 -2.45 37.19 38.79
CA PHE A 12 -3.42 37.10 37.68
C PHE A 12 -2.72 37.23 36.31
N ILE A 13 -1.66 38.03 36.20
CA ILE A 13 -0.89 38.18 34.94
C ILE A 13 -0.04 36.94 34.66
N LEU A 14 0.51 36.24 35.68
CA LEU A 14 1.20 34.96 35.46
C LEU A 14 0.29 33.82 35.02
N GLY A 15 -0.99 33.86 35.37
CA GLY A 15 -1.97 32.85 34.93
C GLY A 15 -2.38 32.94 33.47
N LEU A 16 -2.05 34.02 32.74
CA LEU A 16 -2.39 34.22 31.32
C LEU A 16 -1.28 33.78 30.36
N LEU A 17 -0.13 33.29 30.87
CA LEU A 17 0.94 32.72 30.08
C LEU A 17 0.80 31.20 29.93
N GLY A 18 -0.43 30.69 29.89
CA GLY A 18 -0.70 29.34 29.39
C GLY A 18 -0.27 29.28 27.93
N CYS A 19 0.82 28.59 27.65
CA CYS A 19 1.11 28.15 26.29
C CYS A 19 -0.05 27.28 25.84
N ASP A 20 -0.89 27.80 24.99
CA ASP A 20 -1.74 26.95 24.13
C ASP A 20 -0.78 26.15 23.26
N GLU A 21 -0.47 24.90 23.66
CA GLU A 21 0.12 23.95 22.73
C GLU A 21 -0.91 23.78 21.61
N GLU A 22 -0.63 24.33 20.44
CA GLU A 22 -1.42 24.03 19.25
C GLU A 22 -1.53 22.50 19.13
N PRO A 23 -2.73 21.95 18.89
CA PRO A 23 -2.92 20.54 18.75
C PRO A 23 -1.98 20.06 17.64
N LYS A 24 -0.97 19.23 17.99
CA LYS A 24 -0.11 18.56 17.02
C LYS A 24 -1.02 17.74 16.11
N ILE A 25 -1.30 18.25 14.91
CA ILE A 25 -1.99 17.48 13.87
C ILE A 25 -1.11 16.27 13.63
N ALA A 26 -1.57 15.09 14.05
CA ALA A 26 -0.84 13.86 13.80
C ALA A 26 -0.81 13.65 12.29
N ASN A 27 0.38 13.75 11.68
CA ASN A 27 0.53 13.49 10.26
C ASN A 27 0.18 12.02 9.99
N THR A 28 -0.78 11.79 9.10
CA THR A 28 -1.10 10.45 8.60
C THR A 28 -0.25 10.15 7.39
N VAL A 29 0.40 8.97 7.37
CA VAL A 29 1.20 8.49 6.23
C VAL A 29 0.84 7.05 5.95
N SER A 30 0.25 6.81 4.79
CA SER A 30 -0.04 5.45 4.30
C SER A 30 0.72 5.20 3.02
N THR A 31 1.30 4.01 2.87
CA THR A 31 2.04 3.64 1.67
C THR A 31 1.48 2.35 1.10
N PHE A 32 1.14 2.37 -0.18
CA PHE A 32 0.58 1.22 -0.88
C PHE A 32 1.54 0.76 -1.98
N TYR A 33 1.87 -0.52 -1.98
CA TYR A 33 2.71 -1.19 -2.95
C TYR A 33 1.82 -2.07 -3.82
N PHE A 34 1.63 -1.69 -5.08
CA PHE A 34 0.81 -2.43 -6.02
C PHE A 34 1.69 -3.20 -6.99
N ILE A 35 1.45 -4.50 -7.09
CA ILE A 35 2.10 -5.38 -8.06
C ILE A 35 1.06 -6.20 -8.83
N ARG A 36 1.42 -6.56 -10.04
CA ARG A 36 0.71 -7.57 -10.81
C ARG A 36 1.14 -8.97 -10.33
N HIS A 37 0.26 -9.98 -10.47
CA HIS A 37 0.66 -11.38 -10.31
C HIS A 37 1.90 -11.71 -11.15
N ALA A 38 2.73 -12.61 -10.67
CA ALA A 38 3.91 -13.11 -11.37
C ALA A 38 3.53 -13.96 -12.61
N GLU A 39 4.50 -14.51 -13.31
CA GLU A 39 4.30 -15.27 -14.54
C GLU A 39 3.42 -16.51 -14.29
N LYS A 40 2.26 -16.52 -14.94
CA LYS A 40 1.30 -17.64 -14.86
C LYS A 40 1.66 -18.75 -15.84
N ASP A 41 1.24 -19.98 -15.55
CA ASP A 41 1.26 -21.08 -16.49
C ASP A 41 0.31 -20.78 -17.66
N ARG A 42 0.81 -20.93 -18.89
CA ARG A 42 0.09 -20.73 -20.16
C ARG A 42 -0.01 -22.00 -21.00
N SER A 43 0.36 -23.15 -20.44
CA SER A 43 0.38 -24.43 -21.13
C SER A 43 -1.03 -24.92 -21.53
N ASN A 44 -2.03 -24.58 -20.71
CA ASN A 44 -3.43 -24.88 -20.97
C ASN A 44 -4.26 -23.59 -21.12
N PRO A 45 -4.62 -23.18 -22.35
CA PRO A 45 -5.40 -21.97 -22.60
C PRO A 45 -6.83 -22.02 -22.07
N GLU A 46 -7.38 -23.23 -21.82
CA GLU A 46 -8.73 -23.44 -21.27
C GLU A 46 -8.76 -23.26 -19.74
N ASN A 47 -7.59 -23.21 -19.09
CA ASN A 47 -7.54 -22.97 -17.64
C ASN A 47 -7.81 -21.50 -17.34
N ILE A 48 -8.96 -21.20 -16.77
CA ILE A 48 -9.40 -19.84 -16.44
C ILE A 48 -8.66 -19.25 -15.20
N ASP A 49 -8.13 -20.13 -14.35
CA ASP A 49 -7.37 -19.72 -13.15
C ASP A 49 -6.04 -20.49 -13.06
N PRO A 50 -5.08 -20.17 -13.94
CA PRO A 50 -3.79 -20.83 -13.94
C PRO A 50 -2.92 -20.39 -12.75
N GLU A 51 -2.19 -21.36 -12.21
CA GLU A 51 -1.13 -21.17 -11.23
C GLU A 51 0.05 -20.39 -11.82
N LEU A 52 1.05 -20.08 -10.98
CA LEU A 52 2.34 -19.57 -11.44
C LEU A 52 3.17 -20.69 -12.09
N ASN A 53 3.89 -20.36 -13.16
CA ASN A 53 4.96 -21.22 -13.66
C ASN A 53 6.23 -21.08 -12.79
N GLN A 54 7.30 -21.83 -13.11
CA GLN A 54 8.56 -21.83 -12.36
C GLN A 54 9.15 -20.43 -12.23
N LYS A 55 9.17 -19.66 -13.32
CA LYS A 55 9.66 -18.27 -13.33
C LYS A 55 8.82 -17.36 -12.42
N GLY A 56 7.50 -17.55 -12.45
CA GLY A 56 6.57 -16.82 -11.58
C GLY A 56 6.78 -17.13 -10.09
N LEU A 57 7.05 -18.38 -9.74
CA LEU A 57 7.41 -18.75 -8.38
C LEU A 57 8.70 -18.03 -7.93
N GLY A 58 9.72 -18.00 -8.80
CA GLY A 58 10.96 -17.24 -8.56
C GLY A 58 10.69 -15.76 -8.38
N ARG A 59 9.82 -15.15 -9.20
CA ARG A 59 9.44 -13.72 -9.06
C ARG A 59 8.65 -13.46 -7.78
N ALA A 60 7.77 -14.34 -7.36
CA ALA A 60 7.05 -14.20 -6.11
C ALA A 60 8.01 -14.16 -4.90
N MET A 61 9.02 -15.03 -4.89
CA MET A 61 10.10 -14.99 -3.90
C MET A 61 10.91 -13.69 -3.98
N HIS A 62 11.21 -13.22 -5.19
CA HIS A 62 11.95 -11.97 -5.40
C HIS A 62 11.17 -10.75 -4.89
N TRP A 63 9.85 -10.71 -5.03
CA TRP A 63 9.02 -9.67 -4.41
C TRP A 63 9.12 -9.69 -2.89
N ALA A 64 9.14 -10.88 -2.26
CA ALA A 64 9.33 -11.00 -0.82
C ALA A 64 10.71 -10.52 -0.35
N GLU A 65 11.73 -10.60 -1.21
CA GLU A 65 13.07 -10.06 -0.95
C GLU A 65 13.12 -8.54 -1.12
N ILE A 66 12.55 -7.99 -2.21
CA ILE A 66 12.44 -6.54 -2.44
C ILE A 66 11.74 -5.85 -1.27
N LEU A 67 10.69 -6.47 -0.74
CA LEU A 67 9.91 -5.95 0.38
C LEU A 67 10.44 -6.38 1.75
N ASN A 68 11.63 -7.00 1.83
CA ASN A 68 12.16 -7.54 3.07
C ASN A 68 12.23 -6.49 4.19
N ASP A 69 12.75 -5.31 3.88
CA ASP A 69 12.96 -4.25 4.88
C ASP A 69 11.78 -3.28 4.99
N VAL A 70 10.72 -3.51 4.20
CA VAL A 70 9.46 -2.79 4.33
C VAL A 70 8.64 -3.41 5.45
N ALA A 71 8.27 -2.64 6.46
CA ALA A 71 7.35 -3.08 7.52
C ALA A 71 5.92 -3.10 6.96
N VAL A 72 5.59 -4.14 6.16
CA VAL A 72 4.24 -4.34 5.62
C VAL A 72 3.28 -4.66 6.77
N ASP A 73 2.14 -3.97 6.83
CA ASP A 73 1.10 -4.11 7.86
C ASP A 73 -0.10 -4.94 7.38
N ALA A 74 -0.37 -4.93 6.06
CA ALA A 74 -1.48 -5.67 5.46
C ALA A 74 -1.14 -6.12 4.03
N ILE A 75 -1.72 -7.23 3.60
CA ILE A 75 -1.58 -7.77 2.24
C ILE A 75 -2.95 -8.08 1.69
N TYR A 76 -3.25 -7.55 0.51
CA TYR A 76 -4.48 -7.78 -0.23
C TYR A 76 -4.19 -8.48 -1.56
N SER A 77 -5.04 -9.40 -1.95
CA SER A 77 -4.97 -10.15 -3.20
C SER A 77 -6.36 -10.32 -3.80
N THR A 78 -6.48 -10.37 -5.11
CA THR A 78 -7.69 -10.92 -5.73
C THR A 78 -7.76 -12.43 -5.49
N ASP A 79 -8.97 -13.00 -5.58
CA ASP A 79 -9.21 -14.44 -5.33
C ASP A 79 -8.91 -15.27 -6.59
N TYR A 80 -7.62 -15.31 -6.98
CA TYR A 80 -7.09 -16.13 -8.08
C TYR A 80 -5.79 -16.81 -7.64
N GLU A 81 -5.57 -18.05 -8.07
CA GLU A 81 -4.37 -18.84 -7.70
C GLU A 81 -3.08 -18.05 -7.97
N ARG A 82 -2.92 -17.46 -9.14
CA ARG A 82 -1.72 -16.70 -9.52
C ARG A 82 -1.45 -15.49 -8.64
N THR A 83 -2.48 -14.79 -8.15
CA THR A 83 -2.31 -13.63 -7.27
C THR A 83 -2.01 -14.06 -5.84
N GLN A 84 -2.68 -15.10 -5.36
CA GLN A 84 -2.44 -15.70 -4.06
C GLN A 84 -1.01 -16.26 -3.96
N MET A 85 -0.57 -17.02 -4.96
CA MET A 85 0.78 -17.56 -5.04
C MET A 85 1.85 -16.45 -5.12
N THR A 86 1.54 -15.31 -5.76
CA THR A 86 2.43 -14.14 -5.80
C THR A 86 2.54 -13.48 -4.41
N ALA A 87 1.46 -13.38 -3.68
CA ALA A 87 1.41 -12.77 -2.34
C ALA A 87 2.04 -13.67 -1.26
N ALA A 88 1.93 -15.00 -1.41
CA ALA A 88 2.23 -15.98 -0.38
C ALA A 88 3.64 -15.87 0.23
N PRO A 89 4.75 -15.75 -0.54
CA PRO A 89 6.08 -15.66 0.06
C PRO A 89 6.23 -14.43 0.96
N THR A 90 5.67 -13.28 0.54
CA THR A 90 5.68 -12.06 1.37
C THR A 90 4.82 -12.24 2.62
N ALA A 91 3.64 -12.84 2.48
CA ALA A 91 2.71 -13.10 3.59
C ALA A 91 3.36 -14.00 4.66
N VAL A 92 3.99 -15.10 4.24
CA VAL A 92 4.72 -16.01 5.13
C VAL A 92 5.87 -15.28 5.84
N LYS A 93 6.70 -14.55 5.07
CA LYS A 93 7.86 -13.85 5.62
C LYS A 93 7.50 -12.77 6.64
N LYS A 94 6.35 -12.11 6.43
CA LYS A 94 5.83 -11.05 7.32
C LYS A 94 4.89 -11.55 8.40
N ASN A 95 4.52 -12.83 8.38
CA ASN A 95 3.50 -13.42 9.26
C ASN A 95 2.15 -12.67 9.20
N ILE A 96 1.70 -12.38 7.98
CA ILE A 96 0.46 -11.64 7.70
C ILE A 96 -0.51 -12.56 6.97
N THR A 97 -1.77 -12.58 7.38
CA THR A 97 -2.85 -13.23 6.64
C THR A 97 -3.27 -12.38 5.45
N VAL A 98 -3.31 -12.98 4.26
CA VAL A 98 -3.77 -12.30 3.03
C VAL A 98 -5.27 -12.06 3.13
N GLN A 99 -5.70 -10.83 2.83
CA GLN A 99 -7.10 -10.44 2.70
C GLN A 99 -7.50 -10.43 1.23
N TYR A 100 -8.73 -10.84 0.93
CA TYR A 100 -9.21 -10.85 -0.45
C TYR A 100 -10.01 -9.60 -0.76
N TYR A 101 -9.87 -9.10 -1.98
CA TYR A 101 -10.66 -7.98 -2.50
C TYR A 101 -11.15 -8.28 -3.92
N ASP A 102 -12.28 -7.69 -4.26
CA ASP A 102 -12.80 -7.69 -5.62
C ASP A 102 -12.53 -6.33 -6.26
N PRO A 103 -11.73 -6.25 -7.34
CA PRO A 103 -11.36 -5.00 -7.99
C PRO A 103 -12.53 -4.28 -8.68
N GLU A 104 -13.65 -4.99 -8.95
CA GLU A 104 -14.83 -4.42 -9.59
C GLU A 104 -15.75 -3.71 -8.59
N SER A 105 -15.74 -4.15 -7.32
CA SER A 105 -16.67 -3.66 -6.29
C SER A 105 -16.00 -2.91 -5.13
N ILE A 106 -14.66 -2.85 -5.07
CA ILE A 106 -13.94 -2.22 -3.97
C ILE A 106 -14.24 -0.72 -3.86
N ASP A 107 -14.65 -0.28 -2.67
CA ASP A 107 -14.76 1.14 -2.33
C ASP A 107 -13.37 1.70 -2.00
N ILE A 108 -12.86 2.58 -2.85
CA ILE A 108 -11.51 3.14 -2.74
C ILE A 108 -11.36 4.05 -1.51
N GLU A 109 -12.37 4.84 -1.19
CA GLU A 109 -12.30 5.75 -0.04
C GLU A 109 -12.36 4.97 1.28
N GLN A 110 -13.19 3.93 1.35
CA GLN A 110 -13.20 3.02 2.49
C GLN A 110 -11.87 2.27 2.60
N PHE A 111 -11.32 1.77 1.48
CA PHE A 111 -10.02 1.09 1.47
C PHE A 111 -8.88 1.99 1.99
N LYS A 112 -8.86 3.28 1.59
CA LYS A 112 -7.91 4.26 2.13
C LYS A 112 -8.11 4.45 3.65
N ALA A 113 -9.35 4.59 4.09
CA ALA A 113 -9.68 4.81 5.50
C ALA A 113 -9.27 3.62 6.39
N ASP A 114 -9.50 2.38 5.95
CA ASP A 114 -9.14 1.15 6.66
C ASP A 114 -7.62 0.95 6.77
N ASN A 115 -6.87 1.64 5.92
CA ASN A 115 -5.42 1.51 5.81
C ASN A 115 -4.64 2.80 6.16
N ILE A 116 -5.24 3.69 6.94
CA ILE A 116 -4.53 4.87 7.47
C ILE A 116 -3.32 4.44 8.30
N ASN A 117 -2.17 5.09 8.07
CA ASN A 117 -0.88 4.83 8.73
C ASN A 117 -0.33 3.42 8.53
N LYS A 118 -0.76 2.71 7.48
CA LYS A 118 -0.28 1.37 7.15
C LYS A 118 0.58 1.38 5.88
N ARG A 119 1.45 0.38 5.79
CA ARG A 119 2.16 -0.04 4.57
C ARG A 119 1.49 -1.30 4.04
N VAL A 120 0.92 -1.20 2.85
CA VAL A 120 0.00 -2.21 2.31
C VAL A 120 0.55 -2.76 1.01
N LEU A 121 0.64 -4.09 0.88
CA LEU A 121 0.89 -4.76 -0.40
C LEU A 121 -0.46 -5.14 -1.03
N VAL A 122 -0.63 -4.80 -2.31
CA VAL A 122 -1.81 -5.16 -3.10
C VAL A 122 -1.37 -5.91 -4.35
N VAL A 123 -1.87 -7.13 -4.52
CA VAL A 123 -1.57 -7.99 -5.67
C VAL A 123 -2.80 -8.10 -6.55
N GLY A 124 -2.67 -7.72 -7.82
CA GLY A 124 -3.77 -7.71 -8.79
C GLY A 124 -3.33 -8.18 -10.18
N HIS A 125 -3.97 -7.64 -11.23
CA HIS A 125 -3.79 -8.06 -12.61
C HIS A 125 -3.29 -6.93 -13.50
N SER A 126 -2.98 -7.23 -14.78
CA SER A 126 -2.45 -6.27 -15.74
C SER A 126 -3.35 -5.06 -15.99
N ASN A 127 -4.66 -5.24 -15.88
CA ASN A 127 -5.68 -4.20 -16.05
C ASN A 127 -6.08 -3.56 -14.71
N THR A 128 -6.38 -4.36 -13.69
CA THR A 128 -6.94 -3.86 -12.43
C THR A 128 -5.92 -3.19 -11.54
N THR A 129 -4.63 -3.57 -11.60
CA THR A 129 -3.57 -2.94 -10.80
C THR A 129 -3.39 -1.46 -11.17
N PRO A 130 -3.16 -1.07 -12.44
CA PRO A 130 -3.03 0.36 -12.79
C PRO A 130 -4.35 1.12 -12.63
N ASP A 131 -5.51 0.50 -12.85
CA ASP A 131 -6.82 1.11 -12.59
C ASP A 131 -6.98 1.45 -11.10
N PHE A 132 -6.63 0.54 -10.21
CA PHE A 132 -6.66 0.78 -8.77
C PHE A 132 -5.74 1.94 -8.39
N VAL A 133 -4.50 1.97 -8.91
CA VAL A 133 -3.55 3.08 -8.69
C VAL A 133 -4.14 4.40 -9.17
N ASN A 134 -4.74 4.45 -10.38
CA ASN A 134 -5.39 5.64 -10.92
C ASN A 134 -6.50 6.16 -10.00
N LYS A 135 -7.34 5.25 -9.49
CA LYS A 135 -8.39 5.60 -8.51
C LYS A 135 -7.80 6.11 -7.20
N MET A 136 -6.70 5.50 -6.70
CA MET A 136 -6.03 5.96 -5.48
C MET A 136 -5.47 7.38 -5.58
N ILE A 137 -4.91 7.75 -6.74
CA ILE A 137 -4.34 9.08 -6.99
C ILE A 137 -5.33 10.09 -7.59
N GLY A 138 -6.56 9.64 -7.89
CA GLY A 138 -7.63 10.51 -8.41
C GLY A 138 -7.40 11.01 -9.84
N LYS A 139 -6.63 10.29 -10.68
CA LYS A 139 -6.37 10.68 -12.08
C LYS A 139 -5.98 9.48 -12.95
N GLU A 140 -6.37 9.51 -14.23
CA GLU A 140 -6.01 8.53 -15.25
C GLU A 140 -4.57 8.76 -15.75
N LYS A 141 -3.60 8.11 -15.08
CA LYS A 141 -2.17 8.24 -15.38
C LYS A 141 -1.60 6.98 -16.03
N TYR A 142 -2.00 5.82 -15.56
CA TYR A 142 -1.41 4.55 -15.94
C TYR A 142 -2.36 3.76 -16.83
N GLN A 143 -1.80 3.24 -17.93
CA GLN A 143 -2.50 2.33 -18.84
C GLN A 143 -2.32 0.89 -18.36
N GLN A 144 -3.10 -0.03 -18.94
CA GLN A 144 -2.96 -1.46 -18.71
C GLN A 144 -1.51 -1.90 -18.95
N ILE A 145 -1.01 -2.75 -18.05
CA ILE A 145 0.33 -3.35 -18.15
C ILE A 145 0.33 -4.37 -19.29
N ASP A 146 1.43 -4.42 -20.07
CA ASP A 146 1.62 -5.48 -21.08
C ASP A 146 1.52 -6.87 -20.46
N ASP A 147 0.91 -7.82 -21.17
CA ASP A 147 0.64 -9.16 -20.64
C ASP A 147 1.91 -9.99 -20.37
N LEU A 148 3.05 -9.59 -20.90
CA LEU A 148 4.35 -10.22 -20.63
C LEU A 148 5.17 -9.47 -19.58
N GLU A 149 4.69 -8.31 -19.10
CA GLU A 149 5.38 -7.53 -18.08
C GLU A 149 4.84 -7.88 -16.69
N ASN A 150 5.69 -8.49 -15.86
CA ASN A 150 5.37 -8.87 -14.48
C ASN A 150 6.26 -8.16 -13.44
N GLY A 151 7.09 -7.19 -13.87
CA GLY A 151 8.08 -6.50 -13.04
C GLY A 151 7.66 -5.13 -12.50
N SER A 152 6.47 -4.64 -12.83
CA SER A 152 6.00 -3.32 -12.36
C SER A 152 5.65 -3.32 -10.89
N LEU A 153 6.20 -2.35 -10.17
CA LEU A 153 5.81 -1.94 -8.83
C LEU A 153 5.30 -0.50 -8.87
N PHE A 154 4.07 -0.28 -8.48
CA PHE A 154 3.55 1.07 -8.23
C PHE A 154 3.56 1.32 -6.74
N ILE A 155 4.08 2.47 -6.34
CA ILE A 155 4.07 2.92 -4.95
C ILE A 155 3.18 4.17 -4.90
N VAL A 156 2.15 4.13 -4.09
CA VAL A 156 1.29 5.28 -3.79
C VAL A 156 1.51 5.65 -2.33
N GLU A 157 1.94 6.87 -2.08
CA GLU A 157 2.03 7.41 -0.73
C GLU A 157 0.95 8.46 -0.52
N ILE A 158 0.21 8.34 0.58
CA ILE A 158 -0.82 9.30 0.98
C ILE A 158 -0.39 9.96 2.27
N VAL A 159 -0.06 11.25 2.20
CA VAL A 159 0.31 12.07 3.35
C VAL A 159 -0.78 13.11 3.59
N ASN A 160 -1.45 13.03 4.73
CA ASN A 160 -2.54 13.94 5.09
C ASN A 160 -3.62 14.07 3.99
N GLY A 161 -3.97 12.93 3.35
CA GLY A 161 -4.95 12.87 2.27
C GLY A 161 -4.43 13.25 0.88
N ILE A 162 -3.18 13.70 0.75
CA ILE A 162 -2.56 14.01 -0.55
C ILE A 162 -1.81 12.80 -1.06
N ALA A 163 -2.23 12.29 -2.23
CA ALA A 163 -1.60 11.14 -2.87
C ALA A 163 -0.48 11.56 -3.83
N THR A 164 0.66 10.87 -3.71
CA THR A 164 1.77 10.91 -4.67
C THR A 164 2.07 9.49 -5.15
N ASP A 165 2.69 9.35 -6.31
CA ASP A 165 2.93 8.04 -6.90
C ASP A 165 4.25 7.94 -7.66
N ILE A 166 4.80 6.73 -7.66
CA ILE A 166 5.99 6.32 -8.42
C ILE A 166 5.71 4.95 -9.06
N ARG A 167 6.19 4.73 -10.30
CA ARG A 167 6.27 3.40 -10.91
C ARG A 167 7.73 3.01 -11.07
N LEU A 168 8.09 1.82 -10.59
CA LEU A 168 9.39 1.16 -10.79
C LEU A 168 9.18 -0.11 -11.60
N ASN A 169 10.24 -0.60 -12.26
CA ASN A 169 10.24 -1.88 -12.95
C ASN A 169 11.44 -2.72 -12.50
N PHE A 170 11.18 -3.94 -12.03
CA PHE A 170 12.17 -4.86 -11.53
C PHE A 170 12.30 -6.06 -12.46
N ASN A 171 13.46 -6.19 -13.09
CA ASN A 171 13.81 -7.40 -13.84
C ASN A 171 14.19 -8.51 -12.86
N CYS A 172 13.63 -9.70 -13.08
CA CYS A 172 14.01 -10.90 -12.36
C CYS A 172 14.83 -11.80 -13.29
N ASN A 173 16.04 -12.15 -12.86
CA ASN A 173 16.82 -13.23 -13.48
C ASN A 173 16.37 -14.60 -12.91
N CYS A 174 15.07 -14.78 -12.82
CA CYS A 174 14.47 -15.99 -12.29
C CYS A 174 14.60 -17.13 -13.32
N PRO A 175 14.92 -18.36 -12.89
CA PRO A 175 14.99 -19.49 -13.81
C PRO A 175 13.62 -19.78 -14.43
N ASP A 176 13.64 -20.21 -15.68
CA ASP A 176 12.44 -20.64 -16.43
C ASP A 176 11.92 -21.99 -15.94
#